data_d6437e2352c85bbf78da46dffe1e895b
#
_entry.id   d6437e2352c85bbf78da46dffe1e895b
#
_cell.length_a   1.000
_cell.length_b   1.000
_cell.length_c   1.000
_cell.angle_alpha   90.00
_cell.angle_beta   90.00
_cell.angle_gamma   90.00
#
_symmetry.space_group_name_H-M   'P 1'
#
loop_
_entity.id
_entity.type
_entity.pdbx_description
1 polymer ?
#
loop_
_entity_poly.entity_id
_entity_poly.type
_entity_poly.pdbx_seq_one_letter_code
_entity_poly.pdbx_strand_id
1 'polypeptide(L)'
;MSTPEFRRARGSIALATFLTLVPLTLVVPGLNELVIVALHGTRADAHMFTAVNMATGIIGVPIALAMFRRRPNLRAWLAGSLLIDAFAFLGMYTATSVPTLLAWRALDGIAHLPAVTLLMVAANRIAGEKRGATLGLVASALMIGVAVGSPLGGWLVMRGPGHVYLSAAALLVVAALASLAIPPLPAGSAAGPGHRYAWNRRSLAAWMPLAFGFIDRFTIGVFVSTFTLYLSEVLRISPQERGVLMSLFMLPFALLCWPIGRLADRQGWYALVVVGTLAFGIVYATYGLVPHALLPVAMIVSGLTSAMMFSPNLLLVSEFARRGAGEGLFGAFQIAGSFGFLFGPMAGGIAVEVTRRRTGVPAYDAIFIGVGALVVVLGIIAAVVLAPVARSWKAETG
;
A
#
# COMPACT_ATOMS: atom_id res chain seq x y z
N MET A 1 -1.88 5.78 28.12
CA MET A 1 -1.53 4.34 28.22
C MET A 1 -0.22 4.17 28.92
N SER A 2 -0.10 3.17 29.83
CA SER A 2 1.18 2.80 30.43
C SER A 2 2.17 2.27 29.37
N THR A 3 3.48 2.31 29.66
CA THR A 3 4.49 1.83 28.71
C THR A 3 4.29 0.35 28.27
N PRO A 4 3.89 -0.59 29.18
CA PRO A 4 3.58 -1.97 28.79
C PRO A 4 2.34 -2.08 27.89
N GLU A 5 1.27 -1.37 28.20
CA GLU A 5 0.05 -1.35 27.39
C GLU A 5 0.29 -0.77 25.98
N PHE A 6 1.09 0.29 25.88
CA PHE A 6 1.50 0.85 24.60
C PHE A 6 2.27 -0.16 23.75
N ARG A 7 3.25 -0.88 24.36
CA ARG A 7 4.02 -1.91 23.63
C ARG A 7 3.10 -3.03 23.14
N ARG A 8 2.17 -3.49 24.00
CA ARG A 8 1.20 -4.54 23.64
C ARG A 8 0.29 -4.08 22.50
N ALA A 9 -0.30 -2.88 22.59
CA ALA A 9 -1.17 -2.34 21.55
C ALA A 9 -0.45 -2.22 20.21
N ARG A 10 0.77 -1.67 20.22
CA ARG A 10 1.60 -1.51 19.04
C ARG A 10 1.93 -2.87 18.39
N GLY A 11 2.34 -3.86 19.20
CA GLY A 11 2.62 -5.21 18.72
C GLY A 11 1.40 -5.90 18.12
N SER A 12 0.24 -5.80 18.80
CA SER A 12 -1.01 -6.39 18.31
C SER A 12 -1.49 -5.75 16.99
N ILE A 13 -1.37 -4.42 16.85
CA ILE A 13 -1.72 -3.73 15.61
C ILE A 13 -0.76 -4.13 14.47
N ALA A 14 0.55 -4.18 14.73
CA ALA A 14 1.53 -4.60 13.72
C ALA A 14 1.30 -6.05 13.28
N LEU A 15 1.03 -6.96 14.22
CA LEU A 15 0.71 -8.36 13.92
C LEU A 15 -0.59 -8.48 13.10
N ALA A 16 -1.65 -7.80 13.51
CA ALA A 16 -2.90 -7.79 12.77
C ALA A 16 -2.70 -7.21 11.35
N THR A 17 -1.90 -6.16 11.20
CA THR A 17 -1.56 -5.58 9.89
C THR A 17 -0.80 -6.59 9.01
N PHE A 18 0.23 -7.22 9.54
CA PHE A 18 0.98 -8.25 8.82
C PHE A 18 0.06 -9.37 8.32
N LEU A 19 -0.74 -9.95 9.23
CA LEU A 19 -1.65 -11.05 8.92
C LEU A 19 -2.74 -10.64 7.90
N THR A 20 -3.18 -9.39 7.92
CA THR A 20 -4.17 -8.86 6.96
C THR A 20 -3.58 -8.74 5.56
N LEU A 21 -2.31 -8.36 5.44
CA LEU A 21 -1.69 -8.08 4.14
C LEU A 21 -1.14 -9.32 3.42
N VAL A 22 -0.83 -10.40 4.13
CA VAL A 22 -0.39 -11.65 3.51
C VAL A 22 -1.42 -12.18 2.51
N PRO A 23 -2.73 -12.30 2.83
CA PRO A 23 -3.77 -12.77 1.91
C PRO A 23 -3.90 -11.94 0.63
N LEU A 24 -3.69 -10.63 0.73
CA LEU A 24 -3.79 -9.74 -0.43
C LEU A 24 -2.88 -10.16 -1.60
N THR A 25 -1.70 -10.65 -1.29
CA THR A 25 -0.68 -11.02 -2.28
C THR A 25 -0.53 -12.51 -2.51
N LEU A 26 -1.16 -13.35 -1.68
CA LEU A 26 -1.20 -14.79 -1.90
C LEU A 26 -1.77 -15.17 -3.27
N VAL A 27 -2.78 -14.47 -3.73
CA VAL A 27 -3.48 -14.76 -5.00
C VAL A 27 -2.70 -14.31 -6.23
N VAL A 28 -1.75 -13.38 -6.09
CA VAL A 28 -1.11 -12.69 -7.22
C VAL A 28 -0.28 -13.63 -8.11
N PRO A 29 0.64 -14.46 -7.58
CA PRO A 29 1.46 -15.33 -8.43
C PRO A 29 0.68 -16.44 -9.11
N GLY A 30 -0.48 -16.80 -8.57
CA GLY A 30 -1.36 -17.85 -9.06
C GLY A 30 -2.51 -17.39 -9.93
N LEU A 31 -2.55 -16.14 -10.38
CA LEU A 31 -3.67 -15.60 -11.16
C LEU A 31 -3.99 -16.43 -12.41
N ASN A 32 -2.98 -16.95 -13.10
CA ASN A 32 -3.17 -17.81 -14.25
C ASN A 32 -3.87 -19.11 -13.86
N GLU A 33 -3.40 -19.75 -12.82
CA GLU A 33 -3.92 -21.04 -12.31
C GLU A 33 -5.31 -20.88 -11.70
N LEU A 34 -5.53 -19.78 -10.95
CA LEU A 34 -6.78 -19.51 -10.23
C LEU A 34 -7.92 -19.11 -11.16
N VAL A 35 -7.63 -18.36 -12.23
CA VAL A 35 -8.65 -17.79 -13.12
C VAL A 35 -8.69 -18.50 -14.46
N ILE A 36 -7.54 -18.63 -15.15
CA ILE A 36 -7.51 -19.14 -16.52
C ILE A 36 -7.61 -20.67 -16.52
N VAL A 37 -6.76 -21.35 -15.74
CA VAL A 37 -6.72 -22.81 -15.74
C VAL A 37 -7.92 -23.41 -15.00
N ALA A 38 -8.20 -22.93 -13.78
CA ALA A 38 -9.23 -23.53 -12.93
C ALA A 38 -10.67 -23.20 -13.40
N LEU A 39 -10.91 -22.01 -13.96
CA LEU A 39 -12.25 -21.56 -14.32
C LEU A 39 -12.42 -21.28 -15.82
N HIS A 40 -11.42 -21.65 -16.64
CA HIS A 40 -11.41 -21.41 -18.10
C HIS A 40 -11.61 -19.93 -18.46
N GLY A 41 -11.15 -19.02 -17.58
CA GLY A 41 -11.22 -17.57 -17.78
C GLY A 41 -10.22 -17.08 -18.81
N THR A 42 -10.36 -15.81 -19.20
CA THR A 42 -9.47 -15.11 -20.10
C THR A 42 -8.37 -14.35 -19.35
N ARG A 43 -7.36 -13.83 -20.09
CA ARG A 43 -6.38 -12.89 -19.51
C ARG A 43 -7.06 -11.61 -19.00
N ALA A 44 -8.12 -11.16 -19.66
CA ALA A 44 -8.90 -10.01 -19.21
C ALA A 44 -9.55 -10.28 -17.84
N ASP A 45 -10.07 -11.48 -17.61
CA ASP A 45 -10.66 -11.88 -16.33
C ASP A 45 -9.63 -11.91 -15.20
N ALA A 46 -8.41 -12.34 -15.49
CA ALA A 46 -7.31 -12.28 -14.51
C ALA A 46 -6.94 -10.84 -14.12
N HIS A 47 -6.95 -9.90 -15.07
CA HIS A 47 -6.78 -8.48 -14.76
C HIS A 47 -7.98 -7.91 -14.00
N MET A 48 -9.21 -8.30 -14.38
CA MET A 48 -10.43 -7.89 -13.68
C MET A 48 -10.46 -8.37 -12.23
N PHE A 49 -9.93 -9.55 -11.93
CA PHE A 49 -9.81 -10.08 -10.58
C PHE A 49 -9.07 -9.13 -9.62
N THR A 50 -7.99 -8.48 -10.09
CA THR A 50 -7.26 -7.48 -9.30
C THR A 50 -7.99 -6.12 -9.31
N ALA A 51 -8.51 -5.69 -10.46
CA ALA A 51 -9.17 -4.41 -10.60
C ALA A 51 -10.45 -4.29 -9.76
N VAL A 52 -11.28 -5.34 -9.73
CA VAL A 52 -12.53 -5.37 -8.97
C VAL A 52 -12.29 -5.19 -7.48
N ASN A 53 -11.29 -5.85 -6.90
CA ASN A 53 -10.92 -5.67 -5.51
C ASN A 53 -10.59 -4.21 -5.18
N MET A 54 -9.79 -3.55 -6.00
CA MET A 54 -9.42 -2.15 -5.80
C MET A 54 -10.62 -1.21 -5.98
N ALA A 55 -11.41 -1.42 -7.04
CA ALA A 55 -12.59 -0.61 -7.33
C ALA A 55 -13.64 -0.67 -6.21
N THR A 56 -13.94 -1.86 -5.71
CA THR A 56 -14.92 -2.02 -4.63
C THR A 56 -14.42 -1.53 -3.29
N GLY A 57 -13.11 -1.62 -3.04
CA GLY A 57 -12.49 -1.03 -1.85
C GLY A 57 -12.58 0.49 -1.82
N ILE A 58 -12.50 1.17 -2.96
CA ILE A 58 -12.71 2.63 -3.07
C ILE A 58 -14.10 3.00 -2.54
N ILE A 59 -15.11 2.17 -2.79
CA ILE A 59 -16.48 2.37 -2.30
C ILE A 59 -16.62 1.93 -0.84
N GLY A 60 -16.00 0.81 -0.48
CA GLY A 60 -16.10 0.20 0.86
C GLY A 60 -15.54 1.09 1.98
N VAL A 61 -14.41 1.77 1.73
CA VAL A 61 -13.74 2.59 2.75
C VAL A 61 -14.62 3.73 3.29
N PRO A 62 -15.23 4.60 2.48
CA PRO A 62 -16.06 5.69 3.00
C PRO A 62 -17.31 5.17 3.73
N ILE A 63 -17.92 4.09 3.24
CA ILE A 63 -19.08 3.45 3.90
C ILE A 63 -18.69 2.96 5.28
N ALA A 64 -17.62 2.15 5.37
CA ALA A 64 -17.15 1.61 6.64
C ALA A 64 -16.74 2.71 7.64
N LEU A 65 -16.07 3.77 7.19
CA LEU A 65 -15.71 4.91 8.05
C LEU A 65 -16.95 5.68 8.52
N ALA A 66 -17.97 5.87 7.68
CA ALA A 66 -19.23 6.51 8.07
C ALA A 66 -19.98 5.68 9.13
N MET A 67 -20.01 4.38 8.97
CA MET A 67 -20.60 3.45 9.94
C MET A 67 -19.78 3.39 11.25
N PHE A 68 -18.45 3.36 11.15
CA PHE A 68 -17.55 3.40 12.31
C PHE A 68 -17.73 4.69 13.15
N ARG A 69 -17.93 5.84 12.51
CA ARG A 69 -18.20 7.11 13.22
C ARG A 69 -19.47 7.06 14.07
N ARG A 70 -20.48 6.32 13.63
CA ARG A 70 -21.75 6.16 14.37
C ARG A 70 -21.61 5.21 15.56
N ARG A 71 -20.77 4.20 15.44
CA ARG A 71 -20.52 3.17 16.47
C ARG A 71 -19.03 2.90 16.59
N PRO A 72 -18.27 3.68 17.37
CA PRO A 72 -16.80 3.68 17.36
C PRO A 72 -16.19 2.51 18.13
N ASN A 73 -16.64 1.30 17.87
CA ASN A 73 -16.01 0.07 18.38
C ASN A 73 -15.01 -0.47 17.36
N LEU A 74 -13.75 0.01 17.44
CA LEU A 74 -12.71 -0.34 16.47
C LEU A 74 -12.49 -1.86 16.37
N ARG A 75 -12.48 -2.57 17.51
CA ARG A 75 -12.26 -4.03 17.53
C ARG A 75 -13.35 -4.78 16.77
N ALA A 76 -14.62 -4.44 17.03
CA ALA A 76 -15.75 -5.09 16.38
C ALA A 76 -15.75 -4.82 14.87
N TRP A 77 -15.47 -3.58 14.47
CA TRP A 77 -15.39 -3.22 13.05
C TRP A 77 -14.23 -3.91 12.35
N LEU A 78 -13.06 -3.95 13.00
CA LEU A 78 -11.87 -4.59 12.44
C LEU A 78 -12.06 -6.10 12.32
N ALA A 79 -12.47 -6.76 13.41
CA ALA A 79 -12.74 -8.18 13.39
C ALA A 79 -13.87 -8.54 12.40
N GLY A 80 -14.94 -7.74 12.35
CA GLY A 80 -16.04 -7.94 11.41
C GLY A 80 -15.60 -7.82 9.96
N SER A 81 -14.82 -6.79 9.60
CA SER A 81 -14.27 -6.64 8.24
C SER A 81 -13.38 -7.82 7.86
N LEU A 82 -12.47 -8.26 8.76
CA LEU A 82 -11.58 -9.39 8.50
C LEU A 82 -12.32 -10.74 8.38
N LEU A 83 -13.40 -10.93 9.14
CA LEU A 83 -14.24 -12.13 9.02
C LEU A 83 -15.06 -12.13 7.73
N ILE A 84 -15.58 -10.97 7.29
CA ILE A 84 -16.25 -10.83 5.99
C ILE A 84 -15.24 -11.12 4.86
N ASP A 85 -14.02 -10.63 4.99
CA ASP A 85 -12.93 -10.88 4.05
C ASP A 85 -12.58 -12.39 4.00
N ALA A 86 -12.43 -13.03 5.16
CA ALA A 86 -12.24 -14.49 5.25
C ALA A 86 -13.38 -15.27 4.58
N PHE A 87 -14.63 -14.85 4.79
CA PHE A 87 -15.79 -15.44 4.14
C PHE A 87 -15.76 -15.24 2.62
N ALA A 88 -15.32 -14.09 2.14
CA ALA A 88 -15.14 -13.85 0.71
C ALA A 88 -14.11 -14.83 0.10
N PHE A 89 -12.99 -15.09 0.79
CA PHE A 89 -12.01 -16.09 0.34
C PHE A 89 -12.57 -17.52 0.35
N LEU A 90 -13.41 -17.90 1.33
CA LEU A 90 -14.14 -19.18 1.29
C LEU A 90 -15.12 -19.23 0.13
N GLY A 91 -15.78 -18.12 -0.19
CA GLY A 91 -16.62 -18.00 -1.37
C GLY A 91 -15.83 -18.17 -2.68
N MET A 92 -14.63 -17.59 -2.79
CA MET A 92 -13.74 -17.78 -3.93
C MET A 92 -13.31 -19.25 -4.06
N TYR A 93 -13.07 -19.95 -2.96
CA TYR A 93 -12.77 -21.38 -2.96
C TYR A 93 -13.90 -22.23 -3.57
N THR A 94 -15.16 -21.84 -3.35
CA THR A 94 -16.34 -22.56 -3.87
C THR A 94 -16.79 -22.07 -5.25
N ALA A 95 -16.14 -21.04 -5.80
CA ALA A 95 -16.52 -20.45 -7.08
C ALA A 95 -16.28 -21.43 -8.24
N THR A 96 -17.31 -21.65 -9.04
CA THR A 96 -17.29 -22.56 -10.21
C THR A 96 -17.29 -21.80 -11.55
N SER A 97 -17.32 -20.47 -11.50
CA SER A 97 -17.30 -19.61 -12.68
C SER A 97 -16.59 -18.29 -12.40
N VAL A 98 -16.07 -17.66 -13.45
CA VAL A 98 -15.40 -16.35 -13.36
C VAL A 98 -16.32 -15.27 -12.76
N PRO A 99 -17.61 -15.12 -13.16
CA PRO A 99 -18.49 -14.12 -12.57
C PRO A 99 -18.69 -14.33 -11.05
N THR A 100 -18.84 -15.57 -10.58
CA THR A 100 -18.97 -15.86 -9.15
C THR A 100 -17.67 -15.58 -8.40
N LEU A 101 -16.53 -15.90 -8.99
CA LEU A 101 -15.22 -15.56 -8.44
C LEU A 101 -15.06 -14.04 -8.29
N LEU A 102 -15.41 -13.26 -9.33
CA LEU A 102 -15.33 -11.80 -9.32
C LEU A 102 -16.30 -11.17 -8.32
N ALA A 103 -17.50 -11.76 -8.12
CA ALA A 103 -18.44 -11.30 -7.11
C ALA A 103 -17.87 -11.47 -5.68
N TRP A 104 -17.25 -12.61 -5.36
CA TRP A 104 -16.57 -12.81 -4.09
C TRP A 104 -15.35 -11.89 -3.94
N ARG A 105 -14.60 -11.66 -5.02
CA ARG A 105 -13.48 -10.71 -5.02
C ARG A 105 -13.92 -9.27 -4.79
N ALA A 106 -15.13 -8.91 -5.26
CA ALA A 106 -15.73 -7.61 -4.96
C ALA A 106 -16.06 -7.45 -3.47
N LEU A 107 -16.59 -8.50 -2.84
CA LEU A 107 -16.86 -8.51 -1.41
C LEU A 107 -15.58 -8.39 -0.58
N ASP A 108 -14.51 -9.11 -0.98
CA ASP A 108 -13.19 -8.99 -0.38
C ASP A 108 -12.69 -7.53 -0.44
N GLY A 109 -12.75 -6.86 -1.59
CA GLY A 109 -12.34 -5.45 -1.69
C GLY A 109 -13.13 -4.52 -0.76
N ILE A 110 -14.45 -4.72 -0.63
CA ILE A 110 -15.31 -3.96 0.27
C ILE A 110 -14.92 -4.17 1.74
N ALA A 111 -14.39 -5.32 2.11
CA ALA A 111 -14.03 -5.67 3.49
C ALA A 111 -12.56 -5.38 3.80
N HIS A 112 -11.64 -5.72 2.89
CA HIS A 112 -10.19 -5.67 3.10
C HIS A 112 -9.66 -4.24 3.27
N LEU A 113 -9.95 -3.34 2.34
CA LEU A 113 -9.45 -1.96 2.39
C LEU A 113 -9.94 -1.16 3.60
N PRO A 114 -11.21 -1.28 4.05
CA PRO A 114 -11.62 -0.77 5.35
C PRO A 114 -10.83 -1.32 6.52
N ALA A 115 -10.53 -2.62 6.55
CA ALA A 115 -9.73 -3.22 7.63
C ALA A 115 -8.33 -2.59 7.68
N VAL A 116 -7.65 -2.44 6.55
CA VAL A 116 -6.35 -1.76 6.45
C VAL A 116 -6.45 -0.30 6.92
N THR A 117 -7.49 0.41 6.52
CA THR A 117 -7.75 1.79 6.95
C THR A 117 -7.93 1.89 8.46
N LEU A 118 -8.72 0.99 9.05
CA LEU A 118 -8.95 0.96 10.50
C LEU A 118 -7.69 0.59 11.28
N LEU A 119 -6.82 -0.25 10.74
CA LEU A 119 -5.50 -0.54 11.33
C LEU A 119 -4.59 0.69 11.35
N MET A 120 -4.61 1.50 10.28
CA MET A 120 -3.87 2.77 10.24
C MET A 120 -4.45 3.79 11.24
N VAL A 121 -5.79 3.88 11.35
CA VAL A 121 -6.46 4.71 12.38
C VAL A 121 -6.07 4.23 13.77
N ALA A 122 -6.06 2.92 14.03
CA ALA A 122 -5.63 2.34 15.30
C ALA A 122 -4.18 2.73 15.64
N ALA A 123 -3.28 2.57 14.69
CA ALA A 123 -1.87 2.94 14.84
C ALA A 123 -1.71 4.44 15.17
N ASN A 124 -2.46 5.30 14.49
CA ASN A 124 -2.45 6.73 14.75
C ASN A 124 -2.94 7.09 16.15
N ARG A 125 -4.02 6.44 16.63
CA ARG A 125 -4.58 6.70 17.97
C ARG A 125 -3.63 6.36 19.11
N ILE A 126 -2.80 5.32 18.96
CA ILE A 126 -1.84 4.92 19.99
C ILE A 126 -0.51 5.65 19.88
N ALA A 127 -0.21 6.29 18.77
CA ALA A 127 1.15 6.73 18.43
C ALA A 127 1.74 7.78 19.40
N GLY A 128 0.91 8.61 20.05
CA GLY A 128 1.37 9.64 21.00
C GLY A 128 2.46 10.53 20.37
N GLU A 129 3.56 10.74 21.11
CA GLU A 129 4.73 11.51 20.65
C GLU A 129 5.61 10.74 19.65
N LYS A 130 5.58 9.40 19.69
CA LYS A 130 6.41 8.53 18.80
C LYS A 130 5.64 8.07 17.56
N ARG A 131 5.02 9.05 16.84
CA ARG A 131 4.16 8.74 15.68
C ARG A 131 4.90 8.09 14.54
N GLY A 132 6.03 8.64 14.13
CA GLY A 132 6.81 8.11 13.03
C GLY A 132 7.29 6.68 13.31
N ALA A 133 7.77 6.40 14.53
CA ALA A 133 8.18 5.05 14.93
C ALA A 133 7.01 4.05 14.94
N THR A 134 5.82 4.50 15.37
CA THR A 134 4.63 3.61 15.43
C THR A 134 4.07 3.36 14.04
N LEU A 135 3.88 4.40 13.24
CA LEU A 135 3.39 4.28 11.87
C LEU A 135 4.41 3.56 10.98
N GLY A 136 5.71 3.82 11.17
CA GLY A 136 6.78 3.11 10.48
C GLY A 136 6.80 1.61 10.79
N LEU A 137 6.55 1.21 12.05
CA LEU A 137 6.43 -0.22 12.40
C LEU A 137 5.23 -0.87 11.71
N VAL A 138 4.09 -0.20 11.69
CA VAL A 138 2.88 -0.68 11.00
C VAL A 138 3.12 -0.75 9.49
N ALA A 139 3.81 0.23 8.92
CA ALA A 139 4.24 0.22 7.51
C ALA A 139 5.19 -0.95 7.21
N SER A 140 6.17 -1.23 8.08
CA SER A 140 7.03 -2.41 7.96
C SER A 140 6.21 -3.70 8.00
N ALA A 141 5.29 -3.84 8.95
CA ALA A 141 4.44 -5.02 9.07
C ALA A 141 3.57 -5.23 7.82
N LEU A 142 3.02 -4.13 7.26
CA LEU A 142 2.27 -4.11 6.02
C LEU A 142 3.13 -4.62 4.86
N MET A 143 4.32 -4.05 4.67
CA MET A 143 5.20 -4.39 3.56
C MET A 143 5.81 -5.79 3.69
N ILE A 144 6.10 -6.25 4.91
CA ILE A 144 6.55 -7.64 5.16
C ILE A 144 5.41 -8.61 4.81
N GLY A 145 4.15 -8.28 5.17
CA GLY A 145 2.98 -9.07 4.78
C GLY A 145 2.87 -9.23 3.26
N VAL A 146 2.99 -8.14 2.52
CA VAL A 146 3.01 -8.13 1.05
C VAL A 146 4.19 -8.96 0.49
N ALA A 147 5.38 -8.80 1.05
CA ALA A 147 6.59 -9.49 0.60
C ALA A 147 6.56 -11.00 0.86
N VAL A 148 5.93 -11.43 1.96
CA VAL A 148 5.78 -12.86 2.33
C VAL A 148 4.62 -13.53 1.57
N GLY A 149 3.53 -12.80 1.35
CA GLY A 149 2.34 -13.35 0.72
C GLY A 149 2.61 -13.87 -0.70
N SER A 150 3.35 -13.13 -1.52
CA SER A 150 3.59 -13.52 -2.91
C SER A 150 4.35 -14.87 -3.06
N PRO A 151 5.54 -15.08 -2.46
CA PRO A 151 6.22 -16.38 -2.58
C PRO A 151 5.42 -17.52 -1.92
N LEU A 152 4.75 -17.25 -0.81
CA LEU A 152 3.89 -18.25 -0.16
C LEU A 152 2.71 -18.63 -1.07
N GLY A 153 2.08 -17.66 -1.74
CA GLY A 153 1.02 -17.91 -2.71
C GLY A 153 1.47 -18.74 -3.90
N GLY A 154 2.65 -18.45 -4.45
CA GLY A 154 3.24 -19.24 -5.52
C GLY A 154 3.47 -20.69 -5.12
N TRP A 155 3.93 -20.94 -3.89
CA TRP A 155 4.13 -22.28 -3.35
C TRP A 155 2.80 -23.02 -3.09
N LEU A 156 1.77 -22.32 -2.60
CA LEU A 156 0.45 -22.88 -2.34
C LEU A 156 -0.29 -23.26 -3.63
N VAL A 157 -0.23 -22.40 -4.65
CA VAL A 157 -0.94 -22.65 -5.91
C VAL A 157 -0.41 -23.89 -6.64
N MET A 158 0.87 -24.21 -6.50
CA MET A 158 1.47 -25.44 -7.04
C MET A 158 0.88 -26.71 -6.40
N ARG A 159 0.28 -26.61 -5.21
CA ARG A 159 -0.41 -27.69 -4.52
C ARG A 159 -1.89 -27.76 -4.85
N GLY A 160 -2.39 -26.75 -5.54
CA GLY A 160 -3.76 -26.63 -6.00
C GLY A 160 -4.37 -25.26 -5.67
N PRO A 161 -5.21 -24.70 -6.56
CA PRO A 161 -5.83 -23.38 -6.39
C PRO A 161 -6.53 -23.19 -5.05
N GLY A 162 -7.23 -24.24 -4.57
CA GLY A 162 -7.97 -24.21 -3.31
C GLY A 162 -7.11 -23.91 -2.08
N HIS A 163 -5.83 -24.34 -2.06
CA HIS A 163 -4.94 -24.10 -0.93
C HIS A 163 -4.65 -22.60 -0.73
N VAL A 164 -4.65 -21.81 -1.80
CA VAL A 164 -4.44 -20.35 -1.74
C VAL A 164 -5.61 -19.71 -1.01
N TYR A 165 -6.85 -20.02 -1.41
CA TYR A 165 -8.04 -19.42 -0.82
C TYR A 165 -8.26 -19.86 0.64
N LEU A 166 -8.09 -21.15 0.94
CA LEU A 166 -8.23 -21.66 2.30
C LEU A 166 -7.16 -21.08 3.25
N SER A 167 -5.91 -20.98 2.79
CA SER A 167 -4.84 -20.37 3.59
C SER A 167 -5.08 -18.88 3.82
N ALA A 168 -5.58 -18.15 2.82
CA ALA A 168 -5.95 -16.75 2.94
C ALA A 168 -7.08 -16.59 3.97
N ALA A 169 -8.15 -17.39 3.87
CA ALA A 169 -9.25 -17.34 4.83
C ALA A 169 -8.78 -17.66 6.26
N ALA A 170 -7.94 -18.68 6.45
CA ALA A 170 -7.39 -19.02 7.75
C ALA A 170 -6.55 -17.88 8.35
N LEU A 171 -5.68 -17.25 7.55
CA LEU A 171 -4.88 -16.12 7.98
C LEU A 171 -5.75 -14.91 8.37
N LEU A 172 -6.83 -14.64 7.64
CA LEU A 172 -7.77 -13.57 7.97
C LEU A 172 -8.55 -13.84 9.26
N VAL A 173 -8.93 -15.08 9.52
CA VAL A 173 -9.52 -15.48 10.82
C VAL A 173 -8.50 -15.24 11.95
N VAL A 174 -7.25 -15.65 11.77
CA VAL A 174 -6.19 -15.38 12.76
C VAL A 174 -5.97 -13.87 12.93
N ALA A 175 -6.01 -13.11 11.84
CA ALA A 175 -5.93 -11.63 11.90
C ALA A 175 -7.11 -11.02 12.67
N ALA A 176 -8.34 -11.54 12.46
CA ALA A 176 -9.52 -11.11 13.21
C ALA A 176 -9.37 -11.40 14.71
N LEU A 177 -8.91 -12.58 15.09
CA LEU A 177 -8.63 -12.94 16.48
C LEU A 177 -7.52 -12.06 17.07
N ALA A 178 -6.42 -11.83 16.32
CA ALA A 178 -5.35 -10.94 16.74
C ALA A 178 -5.84 -9.50 16.94
N SER A 179 -6.80 -9.04 16.14
CA SER A 179 -7.39 -7.70 16.26
C SER A 179 -8.19 -7.53 17.57
N LEU A 180 -8.80 -8.58 18.08
CA LEU A 180 -9.50 -8.56 19.38
C LEU A 180 -8.54 -8.40 20.57
N ALA A 181 -7.27 -8.78 20.39
CA ALA A 181 -6.24 -8.57 21.40
C ALA A 181 -5.71 -7.11 21.46
N ILE A 182 -6.09 -6.27 20.51
CA ILE A 182 -5.78 -4.82 20.56
C ILE A 182 -6.49 -4.24 21.78
N PRO A 183 -5.80 -3.57 22.74
CA PRO A 183 -6.46 -2.99 23.92
C PRO A 183 -7.44 -1.87 23.51
N PRO A 184 -8.37 -1.47 24.40
CA PRO A 184 -9.23 -0.33 24.16
C PRO A 184 -8.37 0.90 23.81
N LEU A 185 -8.65 1.50 22.65
CA LEU A 185 -7.88 2.65 22.20
C LEU A 185 -8.50 3.94 22.75
N PRO A 186 -7.67 4.98 22.98
CA PRO A 186 -8.17 6.31 23.32
C PRO A 186 -9.23 6.73 22.28
N ALA A 187 -10.26 7.44 22.72
CA ALA A 187 -11.19 8.07 21.81
C ALA A 187 -10.38 8.89 20.80
N GLY A 188 -10.76 8.81 19.52
CA GLY A 188 -10.08 9.57 18.48
C GLY A 188 -10.08 11.03 18.88
N SER A 189 -8.96 11.71 18.77
CA SER A 189 -8.83 13.14 18.99
C SER A 189 -9.85 13.83 18.07
N ALA A 190 -11.00 14.22 18.63
CA ALA A 190 -11.72 15.34 18.07
C ALA A 190 -10.70 16.48 18.00
N ALA A 191 -10.52 17.07 16.83
CA ALA A 191 -9.58 18.17 16.63
C ALA A 191 -9.69 19.13 17.82
N GLY A 192 -8.61 19.22 18.62
CA GLY A 192 -8.63 20.02 19.82
C GLY A 192 -8.99 21.45 19.47
N PRO A 193 -9.78 22.18 20.30
CA PRO A 193 -10.32 23.51 19.97
C PRO A 193 -9.25 24.61 19.82
N GLY A 194 -7.96 24.27 19.85
CA GLY A 194 -6.87 25.24 19.96
C GLY A 194 -6.05 25.53 18.69
N HIS A 195 -6.05 24.68 17.70
CA HIS A 195 -5.19 24.89 16.53
C HIS A 195 -6.01 24.80 15.25
N ARG A 196 -6.64 25.90 14.90
CA ARG A 196 -7.29 26.13 13.61
C ARG A 196 -6.25 26.35 12.51
N TYR A 197 -5.37 25.42 12.24
CA TYR A 197 -5.04 25.17 10.87
C TYR A 197 -6.22 24.35 10.32
N ALA A 198 -7.31 25.08 10.03
CA ALA A 198 -8.45 24.47 9.38
C ALA A 198 -7.91 23.75 8.17
N TRP A 199 -8.16 22.44 8.07
CA TRP A 199 -7.95 21.67 6.84
C TRP A 199 -8.55 22.51 5.70
N ASN A 200 -7.71 23.33 5.11
CA ASN A 200 -8.10 24.18 4.01
C ASN A 200 -7.99 23.34 2.74
N ARG A 201 -9.10 22.72 2.34
CA ARG A 201 -9.18 21.95 1.08
C ARG A 201 -8.75 22.77 -0.15
N ARG A 202 -8.69 24.10 -0.05
CA ARG A 202 -8.18 25.00 -1.07
C ARG A 202 -6.63 25.07 -1.07
N SER A 203 -5.98 24.63 0.00
CA SER A 203 -4.51 24.57 0.05
C SER A 203 -3.99 23.33 -0.66
N LEU A 204 -3.08 23.50 -1.61
CA LEU A 204 -2.41 22.41 -2.31
C LEU A 204 -1.66 21.49 -1.34
N ALA A 205 -1.12 22.02 -0.25
CA ALA A 205 -0.46 21.25 0.80
C ALA A 205 -1.35 20.15 1.41
N ALA A 206 -2.66 20.41 1.50
CA ALA A 206 -3.63 19.47 2.03
C ALA A 206 -3.81 18.21 1.14
N TRP A 207 -3.51 18.31 -0.14
CA TRP A 207 -3.63 17.22 -1.10
C TRP A 207 -2.34 16.42 -1.26
N MET A 208 -1.20 16.95 -0.76
CA MET A 208 0.10 16.29 -0.88
C MET A 208 0.13 14.87 -0.31
N PRO A 209 -0.41 14.58 0.90
CA PRO A 209 -0.44 13.22 1.41
C PRO A 209 -1.15 12.23 0.48
N LEU A 210 -2.24 12.68 -0.17
CA LEU A 210 -3.01 11.85 -1.11
C LEU A 210 -2.27 11.67 -2.44
N ALA A 211 -1.62 12.72 -2.93
CA ALA A 211 -0.79 12.65 -4.13
C ALA A 211 0.39 11.67 -3.94
N PHE A 212 1.03 11.67 -2.78
CA PHE A 212 2.04 10.68 -2.43
C PHE A 212 1.46 9.26 -2.33
N GLY A 213 0.28 9.10 -1.71
CA GLY A 213 -0.41 7.80 -1.64
C GLY A 213 -0.76 7.26 -3.02
N PHE A 214 -1.22 8.13 -3.93
CA PHE A 214 -1.50 7.79 -5.32
C PHE A 214 -0.21 7.38 -6.07
N ILE A 215 0.82 8.21 -6.05
CA ILE A 215 2.04 7.98 -6.83
C ILE A 215 2.82 6.75 -6.35
N ASP A 216 2.86 6.51 -5.04
CA ASP A 216 3.48 5.32 -4.46
C ASP A 216 2.84 4.04 -5.03
N ARG A 217 1.52 3.95 -5.04
CA ARG A 217 0.80 2.79 -5.57
C ARG A 217 0.77 2.74 -7.08
N PHE A 218 0.79 3.88 -7.75
CA PHE A 218 0.90 3.97 -9.20
C PHE A 218 2.23 3.41 -9.70
N THR A 219 3.33 3.80 -9.08
CA THR A 219 4.67 3.30 -9.43
C THR A 219 4.80 1.80 -9.17
N ILE A 220 4.23 1.29 -8.05
CA ILE A 220 4.17 -0.14 -7.78
C ILE A 220 3.33 -0.85 -8.84
N GLY A 221 2.21 -0.28 -9.28
CA GLY A 221 1.38 -0.86 -10.33
C GLY A 221 2.11 -0.98 -11.67
N VAL A 222 2.81 0.06 -12.10
CA VAL A 222 3.68 0.02 -13.29
C VAL A 222 4.83 -0.98 -13.10
N PHE A 223 5.44 -1.02 -11.93
CA PHE A 223 6.52 -1.95 -11.60
C PHE A 223 6.06 -3.42 -11.72
N VAL A 224 4.96 -3.78 -11.10
CA VAL A 224 4.43 -5.15 -11.12
C VAL A 224 4.05 -5.60 -12.54
N SER A 225 3.53 -4.72 -13.37
CA SER A 225 3.10 -5.05 -14.73
C SER A 225 4.21 -4.81 -15.77
N THR A 226 4.59 -3.55 -15.97
CA THR A 226 5.46 -3.13 -17.09
C THR A 226 6.92 -3.55 -16.87
N PHE A 227 7.44 -3.41 -15.64
CA PHE A 227 8.81 -3.83 -15.36
C PHE A 227 8.97 -5.36 -15.45
N THR A 228 7.97 -6.13 -15.02
CA THR A 228 7.98 -7.59 -15.16
C THR A 228 8.00 -8.02 -16.64
N LEU A 229 7.25 -7.32 -17.50
CA LEU A 229 7.30 -7.56 -18.95
C LEU A 229 8.66 -7.17 -19.53
N TYR A 230 9.23 -6.04 -19.15
CA TYR A 230 10.57 -5.62 -19.56
C TYR A 230 11.62 -6.68 -19.22
N LEU A 231 11.61 -7.20 -17.98
CA LEU A 231 12.52 -8.24 -17.54
C LEU A 231 12.35 -9.54 -18.35
N SER A 232 11.14 -9.88 -18.78
CA SER A 232 10.86 -11.12 -19.51
C SER A 232 11.10 -10.99 -21.01
N GLU A 233 10.69 -9.91 -21.63
CA GLU A 233 10.70 -9.74 -23.08
C GLU A 233 12.03 -9.18 -23.60
N VAL A 234 12.60 -8.21 -22.88
CA VAL A 234 13.83 -7.51 -23.29
C VAL A 234 15.07 -8.19 -22.71
N LEU A 235 15.10 -8.38 -21.40
CA LEU A 235 16.26 -8.95 -20.72
C LEU A 235 16.24 -10.48 -20.68
N ARG A 236 15.10 -11.11 -21.02
CA ARG A 236 14.89 -12.56 -21.04
C ARG A 236 15.28 -13.26 -19.73
N ILE A 237 15.06 -12.57 -18.61
CA ILE A 237 15.36 -13.04 -17.25
C ILE A 237 14.35 -14.14 -16.85
N SER A 238 14.84 -15.19 -16.20
CA SER A 238 14.01 -16.29 -15.72
C SER A 238 12.98 -15.82 -14.68
N PRO A 239 11.82 -16.51 -14.51
CA PRO A 239 10.83 -16.17 -13.49
C PRO A 239 11.39 -16.12 -12.06
N GLN A 240 12.35 -17.00 -11.75
CA GLN A 240 13.01 -17.03 -10.44
C GLN A 240 13.86 -15.80 -10.20
N GLU A 241 14.69 -15.39 -11.16
CA GLU A 241 15.48 -14.16 -11.07
C GLU A 241 14.61 -12.93 -10.98
N ARG A 242 13.50 -12.87 -11.73
CA ARG A 242 12.50 -11.78 -11.61
C ARG A 242 11.96 -11.69 -10.18
N GLY A 243 11.61 -12.82 -9.58
CA GLY A 243 11.18 -12.89 -8.19
C GLY A 243 12.23 -12.38 -7.21
N VAL A 244 13.50 -12.74 -7.42
CA VAL A 244 14.62 -12.25 -6.60
C VAL A 244 14.79 -10.74 -6.75
N LEU A 245 14.77 -10.20 -7.97
CA LEU A 245 14.87 -8.76 -8.21
C LEU A 245 13.73 -7.99 -7.53
N MET A 246 12.50 -8.51 -7.63
CA MET A 246 11.35 -7.89 -6.93
C MET A 246 11.50 -7.95 -5.40
N SER A 247 12.04 -9.04 -4.88
CA SER A 247 12.31 -9.18 -3.44
C SER A 247 13.40 -8.22 -2.96
N LEU A 248 14.42 -7.97 -3.79
CA LEU A 248 15.47 -6.98 -3.50
C LEU A 248 14.95 -5.54 -3.43
N PHE A 249 13.81 -5.23 -4.04
CA PHE A 249 13.11 -3.98 -3.83
C PHE A 249 12.24 -4.03 -2.56
N MET A 250 11.40 -5.05 -2.44
CA MET A 250 10.38 -5.11 -1.38
C MET A 250 10.97 -5.30 0.02
N LEU A 251 12.06 -6.08 0.16
CA LEU A 251 12.64 -6.38 1.45
C LEU A 251 13.32 -5.17 2.11
N PRO A 252 14.22 -4.41 1.46
CA PRO A 252 14.74 -3.16 2.01
C PRO A 252 13.62 -2.16 2.33
N PHE A 253 12.63 -2.02 1.44
CA PHE A 253 11.47 -1.19 1.70
C PHE A 253 10.78 -1.58 3.01
N ALA A 254 10.45 -2.86 3.18
CA ALA A 254 9.78 -3.36 4.37
C ALA A 254 10.59 -3.14 5.64
N LEU A 255 11.87 -3.49 5.63
CA LEU A 255 12.74 -3.43 6.80
C LEU A 255 13.07 -1.99 7.21
N LEU A 256 13.17 -1.07 6.25
CA LEU A 256 13.57 0.31 6.50
C LEU A 256 12.41 1.23 6.88
N CYS A 257 11.15 0.86 6.64
CA CYS A 257 10.00 1.67 7.04
C CYS A 257 10.02 2.05 8.53
N TRP A 258 10.34 1.11 9.42
CA TRP A 258 10.40 1.39 10.85
C TRP A 258 11.56 2.32 11.26
N PRO A 259 12.84 2.06 10.91
CA PRO A 259 13.92 2.98 11.23
C PRO A 259 13.76 4.36 10.59
N ILE A 260 13.25 4.44 9.36
CA ILE A 260 12.94 5.72 8.70
C ILE A 260 11.81 6.46 9.45
N GLY A 261 10.77 5.76 9.92
CA GLY A 261 9.72 6.35 10.75
C GLY A 261 10.29 6.94 12.05
N ARG A 262 11.24 6.24 12.70
CA ARG A 262 11.95 6.77 13.89
C ARG A 262 12.83 7.97 13.56
N LEU A 263 13.46 7.96 12.39
CA LEU A 263 14.25 9.08 11.92
C LEU A 263 13.38 10.31 11.67
N ALA A 264 12.18 10.11 11.10
CA ALA A 264 11.19 11.17 10.89
C ALA A 264 10.70 11.81 12.20
N ASP A 265 10.59 11.03 13.30
CA ASP A 265 10.28 11.57 14.62
C ASP A 265 11.39 12.50 15.16
N ARG A 266 12.66 12.21 14.82
CA ARG A 266 13.82 12.96 15.33
C ARG A 266 14.18 14.17 14.48
N GLN A 267 14.16 14.03 13.16
CA GLN A 267 14.63 15.02 12.20
C GLN A 267 13.49 15.78 11.49
N GLY A 268 12.23 15.28 11.68
CA GLY A 268 11.06 15.76 10.95
C GLY A 268 10.83 14.99 9.65
N TRP A 269 9.60 14.99 9.21
CA TRP A 269 9.12 14.25 8.02
C TRP A 269 9.51 14.90 6.69
N TYR A 270 9.65 16.24 6.65
CA TYR A 270 9.74 17.03 5.42
C TYR A 270 10.94 16.65 4.54
N ALA A 271 12.16 16.72 5.08
CA ALA A 271 13.36 16.42 4.31
C ALA A 271 13.35 14.97 3.79
N LEU A 272 12.90 14.02 4.61
CA LEU A 272 12.83 12.61 4.26
C LEU A 272 11.85 12.36 3.11
N VAL A 273 10.64 12.94 3.17
CA VAL A 273 9.65 12.82 2.08
C VAL A 273 10.19 13.41 0.79
N VAL A 274 10.73 14.62 0.84
CA VAL A 274 11.22 15.32 -0.38
C VAL A 274 12.40 14.57 -0.98
N VAL A 275 13.45 14.32 -0.19
CA VAL A 275 14.66 13.63 -0.67
C VAL A 275 14.35 12.22 -1.12
N GLY A 276 13.52 11.48 -0.34
CA GLY A 276 13.08 10.14 -0.69
C GLY A 276 12.34 10.09 -2.03
N THR A 277 11.40 11.02 -2.24
CA THR A 277 10.62 11.10 -3.49
C THR A 277 11.50 11.45 -4.69
N LEU A 278 12.36 12.44 -4.57
CA LEU A 278 13.29 12.84 -5.65
C LEU A 278 14.24 11.69 -6.01
N ALA A 279 14.86 11.08 -5.00
CA ALA A 279 15.79 9.98 -5.20
C ALA A 279 15.08 8.75 -5.79
N PHE A 280 13.87 8.40 -5.31
CA PHE A 280 13.09 7.30 -5.86
C PHE A 280 12.73 7.53 -7.32
N GLY A 281 12.26 8.74 -7.67
CA GLY A 281 11.94 9.10 -9.05
C GLY A 281 13.15 9.00 -9.99
N ILE A 282 14.32 9.49 -9.56
CA ILE A 282 15.57 9.37 -10.32
C ILE A 282 15.95 7.90 -10.54
N VAL A 283 15.95 7.09 -9.47
CA VAL A 283 16.29 5.66 -9.57
C VAL A 283 15.29 4.92 -10.44
N TYR A 284 14.00 5.20 -10.30
CA TYR A 284 12.95 4.58 -11.13
C TYR A 284 13.14 4.89 -12.62
N ALA A 285 13.52 6.13 -12.96
CA ALA A 285 13.81 6.54 -14.33
C ALA A 285 14.97 5.74 -14.97
N THR A 286 15.86 5.18 -14.16
CA THR A 286 17.02 4.42 -14.67
C THR A 286 16.72 2.95 -15.00
N TYR A 287 15.56 2.39 -14.65
CA TYR A 287 15.26 0.95 -14.77
C TYR A 287 15.48 0.37 -16.17
N GLY A 288 15.18 1.13 -17.22
CA GLY A 288 15.43 0.71 -18.61
C GLY A 288 16.84 1.00 -19.11
N LEU A 289 17.63 1.78 -18.37
CA LEU A 289 18.97 2.23 -18.78
C LEU A 289 20.10 1.48 -18.06
N VAL A 290 19.80 0.94 -16.88
CA VAL A 290 20.79 0.26 -16.03
C VAL A 290 21.16 -1.11 -16.63
N PRO A 291 22.46 -1.41 -16.78
CA PRO A 291 22.90 -2.75 -17.15
C PRO A 291 22.34 -3.84 -16.23
N HIS A 292 22.05 -5.01 -16.77
CA HIS A 292 21.46 -6.13 -15.99
C HIS A 292 22.22 -6.40 -14.67
N ALA A 293 23.55 -6.36 -14.73
CA ALA A 293 24.41 -6.58 -13.54
C ALA A 293 24.19 -5.57 -12.40
N LEU A 294 23.68 -4.37 -12.68
CA LEU A 294 23.42 -3.33 -11.70
C LEU A 294 21.95 -3.26 -11.27
N LEU A 295 21.04 -4.01 -11.90
CA LEU A 295 19.62 -4.06 -11.52
C LEU A 295 19.42 -4.44 -10.03
N PRO A 296 20.14 -5.41 -9.45
CA PRO A 296 20.04 -5.71 -8.01
C PRO A 296 20.30 -4.49 -7.13
N VAL A 297 21.30 -3.67 -7.48
CA VAL A 297 21.64 -2.44 -6.76
C VAL A 297 20.52 -1.41 -6.93
N ALA A 298 20.01 -1.22 -8.15
CA ALA A 298 18.88 -0.32 -8.40
C ALA A 298 17.64 -0.72 -7.59
N MET A 299 17.34 -2.01 -7.46
CA MET A 299 16.22 -2.52 -6.65
C MET A 299 16.42 -2.23 -5.16
N ILE A 300 17.61 -2.46 -4.61
CA ILE A 300 17.91 -2.17 -3.20
C ILE A 300 17.78 -0.67 -2.92
N VAL A 301 18.33 0.18 -3.79
CA VAL A 301 18.26 1.65 -3.64
C VAL A 301 16.81 2.13 -3.80
N SER A 302 16.03 1.53 -4.70
CA SER A 302 14.60 1.82 -4.83
C SER A 302 13.83 1.47 -3.56
N GLY A 303 14.11 0.32 -2.94
CA GLY A 303 13.50 -0.06 -1.67
C GLY A 303 13.80 0.94 -0.55
N LEU A 304 15.05 1.38 -0.43
CA LEU A 304 15.47 2.40 0.53
C LEU A 304 14.75 3.73 0.30
N THR A 305 14.77 4.23 -0.93
CA THR A 305 14.16 5.54 -1.27
C THR A 305 12.65 5.51 -1.18
N SER A 306 11.99 4.39 -1.51
CA SER A 306 10.57 4.18 -1.28
C SER A 306 10.22 4.22 0.21
N ALA A 307 11.03 3.63 1.09
CA ALA A 307 10.81 3.70 2.54
C ALA A 307 10.92 5.15 3.05
N MET A 308 11.86 5.94 2.50
CA MET A 308 12.01 7.37 2.81
C MET A 308 10.83 8.21 2.32
N MET A 309 10.14 7.83 1.25
CA MET A 309 8.94 8.48 0.77
C MET A 309 7.72 8.04 1.58
N PHE A 310 7.49 6.75 1.73
CA PHE A 310 6.25 6.18 2.26
C PHE A 310 6.07 6.38 3.76
N SER A 311 7.07 6.02 4.57
CA SER A 311 6.95 6.04 6.04
C SER A 311 6.76 7.46 6.60
N PRO A 312 7.54 8.49 6.20
CA PRO A 312 7.30 9.87 6.60
C PRO A 312 5.99 10.46 6.02
N ASN A 313 5.50 9.98 4.87
CA ASN A 313 4.19 10.38 4.35
C ASN A 313 3.05 9.91 5.25
N LEU A 314 3.13 8.71 5.83
CA LEU A 314 2.16 8.27 6.84
C LEU A 314 2.16 9.18 8.07
N LEU A 315 3.34 9.67 8.49
CA LEU A 315 3.45 10.67 9.56
C LEU A 315 2.78 11.99 9.13
N LEU A 316 2.99 12.43 7.89
CA LEU A 316 2.35 13.62 7.33
C LEU A 316 0.81 13.47 7.30
N VAL A 317 0.28 12.31 6.87
CA VAL A 317 -1.16 11.98 6.95
C VAL A 317 -1.66 12.11 8.39
N SER A 318 -0.92 11.55 9.34
CA SER A 318 -1.25 11.59 10.77
C SER A 318 -1.28 13.02 11.31
N GLU A 319 -0.30 13.85 10.95
CA GLU A 319 -0.22 15.24 11.39
C GLU A 319 -1.37 16.08 10.82
N PHE A 320 -1.70 15.94 9.54
CA PHE A 320 -2.87 16.61 8.97
C PHE A 320 -4.17 16.11 9.59
N ALA A 321 -4.31 14.79 9.84
CA ALA A 321 -5.49 14.23 10.49
C ALA A 321 -5.71 14.85 11.88
N ARG A 322 -4.65 15.01 12.67
CA ARG A 322 -4.68 15.63 13.99
C ARG A 322 -5.01 17.12 13.94
N ARG A 323 -4.53 17.83 12.92
CA ARG A 323 -4.69 19.29 12.75
C ARG A 323 -5.98 19.71 12.07
N GLY A 324 -6.99 18.81 12.00
CA GLY A 324 -8.34 19.16 11.57
C GLY A 324 -8.88 18.39 10.36
N ALA A 325 -8.05 17.61 9.65
CA ALA A 325 -8.54 16.75 8.57
C ALA A 325 -9.35 15.54 9.10
N GLY A 326 -9.07 15.14 10.35
CA GLY A 326 -9.71 13.98 10.98
C GLY A 326 -9.21 12.64 10.42
N GLU A 327 -9.64 11.56 11.07
CA GLU A 327 -9.21 10.18 10.73
C GLU A 327 -9.66 9.74 9.33
N GLY A 328 -10.66 10.38 8.73
CA GLY A 328 -11.10 10.15 7.36
C GLY A 328 -10.00 10.35 6.31
N LEU A 329 -8.93 11.10 6.65
CA LEU A 329 -7.79 11.29 5.77
C LEU A 329 -7.04 9.98 5.48
N PHE A 330 -6.98 9.04 6.44
CA PHE A 330 -6.42 7.71 6.21
C PHE A 330 -7.24 6.92 5.18
N GLY A 331 -8.58 7.05 5.22
CA GLY A 331 -9.45 6.47 4.20
C GLY A 331 -9.22 7.10 2.83
N ALA A 332 -9.14 8.42 2.76
CA ALA A 332 -8.83 9.12 1.52
C ALA A 332 -7.45 8.74 0.96
N PHE A 333 -6.45 8.56 1.84
CA PHE A 333 -5.12 8.07 1.47
C PHE A 333 -5.18 6.65 0.85
N GLN A 334 -5.95 5.73 1.45
CA GLN A 334 -6.14 4.39 0.91
C GLN A 334 -6.87 4.42 -0.45
N ILE A 335 -7.90 5.25 -0.58
CA ILE A 335 -8.63 5.44 -1.85
C ILE A 335 -7.69 5.98 -2.93
N ALA A 336 -6.90 7.01 -2.62
CA ALA A 336 -5.91 7.57 -3.56
C ALA A 336 -4.89 6.50 -4.00
N GLY A 337 -4.41 5.69 -3.05
CA GLY A 337 -3.53 4.57 -3.33
C GLY A 337 -4.18 3.51 -4.22
N SER A 338 -5.46 3.18 -3.98
CA SER A 338 -6.20 2.23 -4.81
C SER A 338 -6.37 2.71 -6.24
N PHE A 339 -6.64 4.00 -6.45
CA PHE A 339 -6.62 4.60 -7.79
C PHE A 339 -5.22 4.51 -8.42
N GLY A 340 -4.16 4.79 -7.66
CA GLY A 340 -2.79 4.64 -8.14
C GLY A 340 -2.52 3.22 -8.64
N PHE A 341 -2.84 2.21 -7.81
CA PHE A 341 -2.64 0.81 -8.16
C PHE A 341 -3.52 0.33 -9.32
N LEU A 342 -4.70 0.92 -9.50
CA LEU A 342 -5.58 0.64 -10.65
C LEU A 342 -5.03 1.26 -11.95
N PHE A 343 -4.63 2.52 -11.89
CA PHE A 343 -4.18 3.24 -13.09
C PHE A 343 -2.73 2.95 -13.50
N GLY A 344 -1.87 2.51 -12.57
CA GLY A 344 -0.48 2.19 -12.86
C GLY A 344 -0.31 1.15 -13.97
N PRO A 345 -0.86 -0.08 -13.83
CA PRO A 345 -0.80 -1.11 -14.87
C PRO A 345 -1.45 -0.68 -16.17
N MET A 346 -2.58 0.04 -16.09
CA MET A 346 -3.27 0.54 -17.27
C MET A 346 -2.41 1.54 -18.06
N ALA A 347 -1.83 2.51 -17.38
CA ALA A 347 -0.96 3.52 -18.00
C ALA A 347 0.30 2.86 -18.61
N GLY A 348 0.92 1.95 -17.89
CA GLY A 348 2.06 1.18 -18.37
C GLY A 348 1.72 0.36 -19.61
N GLY A 349 0.62 -0.40 -19.57
CA GLY A 349 0.17 -1.22 -20.70
C GLY A 349 -0.19 -0.40 -21.95
N ILE A 350 -0.92 0.71 -21.76
CA ILE A 350 -1.25 1.64 -22.86
C ILE A 350 0.03 2.22 -23.46
N ALA A 351 0.97 2.66 -22.63
CA ALA A 351 2.22 3.26 -23.09
C ALA A 351 3.08 2.24 -23.86
N VAL A 352 3.17 0.99 -23.41
CA VAL A 352 3.84 -0.11 -24.13
C VAL A 352 3.21 -0.32 -25.51
N GLU A 353 1.88 -0.42 -25.56
CA GLU A 353 1.17 -0.68 -26.82
C GLU A 353 1.27 0.50 -27.78
N VAL A 354 1.13 1.74 -27.30
CA VAL A 354 1.26 2.95 -28.14
C VAL A 354 2.67 3.09 -28.72
N THR A 355 3.71 2.86 -27.90
CA THR A 355 5.09 2.93 -28.38
C THR A 355 5.37 1.82 -29.40
N ARG A 356 4.92 0.59 -29.13
CA ARG A 356 5.06 -0.54 -30.05
C ARG A 356 4.38 -0.28 -31.41
N ARG A 357 3.17 0.30 -31.43
CA ARG A 357 2.46 0.64 -32.67
C ARG A 357 3.15 1.74 -33.46
N ARG A 358 3.80 2.70 -32.79
CA ARG A 358 4.45 3.84 -33.44
C ARG A 358 5.85 3.53 -33.98
N THR A 359 6.62 2.73 -33.22
CA THR A 359 8.06 2.51 -33.49
C THR A 359 8.39 1.07 -33.85
N GLY A 360 7.41 0.16 -33.79
CA GLY A 360 7.63 -1.28 -33.98
C GLY A 360 8.23 -1.98 -32.76
N VAL A 361 8.74 -1.24 -31.79
CA VAL A 361 9.41 -1.77 -30.57
C VAL A 361 8.81 -1.11 -29.34
N PRO A 362 8.55 -1.87 -28.23
CA PRO A 362 8.13 -1.28 -26.97
C PRO A 362 9.27 -0.42 -26.39
N ALA A 363 9.01 0.86 -26.13
CA ALA A 363 9.98 1.76 -25.50
C ALA A 363 9.85 1.74 -23.97
N TYR A 364 10.27 0.66 -23.35
CA TYR A 364 10.20 0.49 -21.89
C TYR A 364 10.99 1.54 -21.12
N ASP A 365 12.18 1.92 -21.62
CA ASP A 365 13.04 2.97 -21.10
C ASP A 365 12.30 4.31 -21.02
N ALA A 366 11.64 4.72 -22.10
CA ALA A 366 10.84 5.95 -22.13
C ALA A 366 9.70 5.94 -21.08
N ILE A 367 9.09 4.76 -20.84
CA ILE A 367 8.03 4.62 -19.84
C ILE A 367 8.61 4.80 -18.43
N PHE A 368 9.73 4.16 -18.11
CA PHE A 368 10.37 4.30 -16.79
C PHE A 368 10.88 5.72 -16.56
N ILE A 369 11.46 6.37 -17.59
CA ILE A 369 11.85 7.79 -17.54
C ILE A 369 10.61 8.66 -17.29
N GLY A 370 9.50 8.45 -18.01
CA GLY A 370 8.28 9.23 -17.85
C GLY A 370 7.66 9.09 -16.47
N VAL A 371 7.59 7.87 -15.93
CA VAL A 371 7.09 7.62 -14.57
C VAL A 371 8.03 8.21 -13.54
N GLY A 372 9.35 8.01 -13.68
CA GLY A 372 10.34 8.59 -12.78
C GLY A 372 10.30 10.12 -12.78
N ALA A 373 10.16 10.74 -13.97
CA ALA A 373 9.99 12.20 -14.11
C ALA A 373 8.73 12.70 -13.39
N LEU A 374 7.60 11.97 -13.51
CA LEU A 374 6.37 12.30 -12.79
C LEU A 374 6.60 12.31 -11.26
N VAL A 375 7.33 11.32 -10.74
CA VAL A 375 7.68 11.24 -9.32
C VAL A 375 8.59 12.39 -8.91
N VAL A 376 9.60 12.74 -9.72
CA VAL A 376 10.50 13.89 -9.49
C VAL A 376 9.73 15.20 -9.46
N VAL A 377 8.81 15.41 -10.41
CA VAL A 377 7.94 16.59 -10.45
C VAL A 377 7.10 16.69 -9.18
N LEU A 378 6.51 15.58 -8.71
CA LEU A 378 5.81 15.57 -7.43
C LEU A 378 6.73 15.93 -6.26
N GLY A 379 7.97 15.42 -6.24
CA GLY A 379 8.98 15.75 -5.23
C GLY A 379 9.33 17.25 -5.21
N ILE A 380 9.46 17.87 -6.38
CA ILE A 380 9.72 19.32 -6.52
C ILE A 380 8.50 20.11 -6.03
N ILE A 381 7.30 19.76 -6.45
CA ILE A 381 6.05 20.40 -5.97
C ILE A 381 5.97 20.29 -4.44
N ALA A 382 6.23 19.11 -3.89
CA ALA A 382 6.22 18.89 -2.45
C ALA A 382 7.27 19.73 -1.72
N ALA A 383 8.48 19.86 -2.28
CA ALA A 383 9.53 20.70 -1.70
C ALA A 383 9.08 22.15 -1.56
N VAL A 384 8.39 22.69 -2.55
CA VAL A 384 7.90 24.07 -2.53
C VAL A 384 6.67 24.22 -1.64
N VAL A 385 5.68 23.34 -1.82
CA VAL A 385 4.35 23.47 -1.18
C VAL A 385 4.39 23.11 0.30
N LEU A 386 5.21 22.13 0.70
CA LEU A 386 5.29 21.67 2.10
C LEU A 386 6.31 22.44 2.93
N ALA A 387 7.24 23.19 2.35
CA ALA A 387 8.25 23.96 3.09
C ALA A 387 7.65 24.98 4.09
N PRO A 388 6.62 25.77 3.72
CA PRO A 388 5.96 26.67 4.67
C PRO A 388 5.29 25.93 5.82
N VAL A 389 4.63 24.78 5.48
CA VAL A 389 3.95 23.94 6.46
C VAL A 389 4.93 23.35 7.47
N ALA A 390 6.06 22.82 6.99
CA ALA A 390 7.10 22.26 7.85
C ALA A 390 7.71 23.31 8.78
N ARG A 391 7.93 24.54 8.29
CA ARG A 391 8.44 25.66 9.11
C ARG A 391 7.45 26.10 10.18
N SER A 392 6.16 26.26 9.82
CA SER A 392 5.13 26.64 10.80
C SER A 392 4.96 25.59 11.89
N TRP A 393 4.97 24.30 11.53
CA TRP A 393 4.83 23.22 12.51
C TRP A 393 6.04 23.07 13.43
N LYS A 394 7.24 23.35 12.92
CA LYS A 394 8.46 23.36 13.74
C LYS A 394 8.45 24.50 14.77
N ALA A 395 7.95 25.68 14.40
CA ALA A 395 7.83 26.83 15.30
C ALA A 395 6.80 26.64 16.42
N GLU A 396 5.84 25.73 16.26
CA GLU A 396 4.84 25.41 17.30
C GLU A 396 5.38 24.39 18.34
N THR A 397 6.45 23.66 18.03
CA THR A 397 6.99 22.57 18.87
C THR A 397 8.31 22.92 19.56
N GLY A 398 8.97 24.03 19.19
CA GLY A 398 10.17 24.58 19.81
C GLY A 398 9.85 25.76 20.67
#